data_23dfb00cf65cbf83e15fbd7443f064ac
#
_entry.id   23dfb00cf65cbf83e15fbd7443f064ac
#
_cell.length_a   1.000
_cell.length_b   1.000
_cell.length_c   1.000
_cell.angle_alpha   90.00
_cell.angle_beta   90.00
_cell.angle_gamma   90.00
#
_symmetry.space_group_name_H-M   'P 1'
#
loop_
_entity.id
_entity.type
_entity.pdbx_description
1 polymer ?
#
loop_
_entity_poly.entity_id
_entity_poly.type
_entity_poly.pdbx_seq_one_letter_code
_entity_poly.pdbx_strand_id
1 'polypeptide(L)'
;VQAVRLLPLALFLSLALAARFAAFSVEPAGPQRVNLDTGVTTLPQGGVLMDNENGLRLKAGYIEYKEGAFIRARALELLSAKETFRAQSLDYDIPKQEARFGALVFANADFKGLSAERALALFAEDIVVLKGKVRADSPRLEAETLVADLKAREALVLGRFIYQEGKATLRGQGPSARLYLRFVGGKVQASTKLPQEASRLAAYASRLP
;
A
#
# COMPACT_ATOMS: atom_id res chain seq x y z
N VAL A 1 6.92 -34.10 12.86
CA VAL A 1 5.74 -33.31 12.44
C VAL A 1 6.14 -31.85 12.50
N GLN A 2 6.59 -31.29 11.38
CA GLN A 2 6.95 -29.87 11.28
C GLN A 2 5.67 -29.07 11.04
N ALA A 3 5.35 -28.17 11.97
CA ALA A 3 4.29 -27.20 11.80
C ALA A 3 4.71 -26.19 10.69
N VAL A 4 4.09 -26.31 9.54
CA VAL A 4 4.22 -25.34 8.46
C VAL A 4 3.62 -24.01 8.95
N ARG A 5 4.47 -23.03 9.17
CA ARG A 5 4.08 -21.66 9.53
C ARG A 5 3.36 -21.01 8.37
N LEU A 6 2.04 -20.90 8.53
CA LEU A 6 1.13 -20.24 7.60
C LEU A 6 1.17 -18.73 7.83
N LEU A 7 1.97 -17.97 7.10
CA LEU A 7 1.87 -16.50 7.12
C LEU A 7 2.54 -15.83 5.91
N PRO A 8 1.91 -15.67 4.76
CA PRO A 8 2.53 -14.73 3.82
C PRO A 8 1.69 -13.54 3.36
N LEU A 9 0.39 -13.54 3.53
CA LEU A 9 -0.41 -12.41 3.05
C LEU A 9 -0.98 -11.52 4.16
N ALA A 10 -0.92 -11.99 5.41
CA ALA A 10 -1.38 -11.22 6.56
C ALA A 10 -0.65 -9.88 6.72
N LEU A 11 0.52 -9.70 6.09
CA LEU A 11 1.39 -8.57 6.31
C LEU A 11 1.23 -7.43 5.30
N PHE A 12 0.78 -7.69 4.08
CA PHE A 12 0.21 -6.65 3.22
C PHE A 12 -1.04 -6.04 3.88
N LEU A 13 -1.78 -6.91 4.58
CA LEU A 13 -2.91 -6.55 5.41
C LEU A 13 -2.50 -5.64 6.58
N SER A 14 -1.38 -5.90 7.24
CA SER A 14 -1.01 -5.18 8.44
C SER A 14 -0.58 -3.74 8.16
N LEU A 15 0.12 -3.47 7.06
CA LEU A 15 0.51 -2.10 6.72
C LEU A 15 -0.69 -1.26 6.27
N ALA A 16 -1.63 -1.84 5.54
CA ALA A 16 -2.84 -1.14 5.12
C ALA A 16 -3.90 -1.06 6.24
N LEU A 17 -3.99 -2.07 7.10
CA LEU A 17 -4.88 -2.07 8.28
C LEU A 17 -4.31 -1.25 9.44
N ALA A 18 -2.99 -1.19 9.59
CA ALA A 18 -2.34 -0.43 10.65
C ALA A 18 -2.38 1.09 10.42
N ALA A 19 -2.44 1.53 9.16
CA ALA A 19 -2.33 2.96 8.85
C ALA A 19 -3.67 3.72 8.97
N ARG A 20 -4.53 3.38 9.92
CA ARG A 20 -5.75 4.16 10.15
C ARG A 20 -5.50 5.51 10.81
N PHE A 21 -4.32 5.91 11.15
CA PHE A 21 -3.91 7.19 11.74
C PHE A 21 -5.06 8.07 12.29
N ALA A 22 -6.10 7.42 12.82
CA ALA A 22 -7.23 8.11 13.45
C ALA A 22 -6.78 8.83 14.71
N ALA A 23 -5.83 8.21 15.43
CA ALA A 23 -5.12 8.79 16.55
C ALA A 23 -3.62 8.65 16.28
N PHE A 24 -2.97 9.74 15.92
CA PHE A 24 -1.53 9.78 15.68
C PHE A 24 -0.85 10.79 16.59
N SER A 25 0.43 10.55 16.84
CA SER A 25 1.34 11.54 17.44
C SER A 25 2.53 11.79 16.52
N VAL A 26 3.19 12.92 16.74
CA VAL A 26 4.33 13.33 15.92
C VAL A 26 5.49 13.70 16.84
N GLU A 27 6.63 13.03 16.65
CA GLU A 27 7.91 13.41 17.26
C GLU A 27 8.69 14.28 16.26
N PRO A 28 8.82 15.61 16.48
CA PRO A 28 9.57 16.47 15.56
C PRO A 28 11.07 16.16 15.59
N ALA A 29 11.73 16.19 14.42
CA ALA A 29 13.18 16.12 14.34
C ALA A 29 13.87 17.49 14.54
N GLY A 30 13.11 18.57 14.62
CA GLY A 30 13.60 19.93 14.78
C GLY A 30 12.47 20.91 15.06
N PRO A 31 12.71 22.22 14.89
CA PRO A 31 11.70 23.25 15.14
C PRO A 31 10.44 23.02 14.30
N GLN A 32 9.29 23.21 14.93
CA GLN A 32 7.98 23.17 14.29
C GLN A 32 7.43 24.59 14.09
N ARG A 33 6.59 24.74 13.08
CA ARG A 33 5.88 25.99 12.78
C ARG A 33 4.39 25.70 12.86
N VAL A 34 3.67 26.46 13.68
CA VAL A 34 2.23 26.37 13.79
C VAL A 34 1.60 27.62 13.19
N ASN A 35 0.73 27.45 12.23
CA ASN A 35 -0.10 28.53 11.73
C ASN A 35 -1.38 28.61 12.59
N LEU A 36 -1.48 29.65 13.40
CA LEU A 36 -2.58 29.79 14.36
C LEU A 36 -3.94 30.04 13.68
N ASP A 37 -3.95 30.63 12.48
CA ASP A 37 -5.19 30.93 11.75
C ASP A 37 -5.79 29.66 11.13
N THR A 38 -4.94 28.77 10.62
CA THR A 38 -5.37 27.55 9.93
C THR A 38 -5.31 26.29 10.79
N GLY A 39 -4.58 26.33 11.89
CA GLY A 39 -4.28 25.17 12.74
C GLY A 39 -3.33 24.16 12.08
N VAL A 40 -2.64 24.54 11.01
CA VAL A 40 -1.69 23.67 10.31
C VAL A 40 -0.34 23.70 11.00
N THR A 41 0.21 22.53 11.29
CA THR A 41 1.57 22.36 11.82
C THR A 41 2.49 21.85 10.70
N THR A 42 3.65 22.47 10.58
CA THR A 42 4.69 22.10 9.61
C THR A 42 5.99 21.77 10.33
N LEU A 43 6.60 20.66 9.96
CA LEU A 43 7.90 20.16 10.42
C LEU A 43 8.85 20.15 9.23
N PRO A 44 9.61 21.23 8.99
CA PRO A 44 10.48 21.34 7.81
C PRO A 44 11.63 20.33 7.81
N GLN A 45 12.07 19.90 8.99
CA GLN A 45 13.10 18.87 9.17
C GLN A 45 12.51 17.47 9.38
N GLY A 46 11.18 17.33 9.21
CA GLY A 46 10.47 16.08 9.40
C GLY A 46 10.39 15.63 10.84
N GLY A 47 10.29 14.33 11.02
CA GLY A 47 10.09 13.69 12.31
C GLY A 47 9.59 12.25 12.16
N VAL A 48 8.99 11.73 13.22
CA VAL A 48 8.36 10.41 13.24
C VAL A 48 6.87 10.56 13.48
N LEU A 49 6.07 10.05 12.55
CA LEU A 49 4.64 9.85 12.70
C LEU A 49 4.42 8.52 13.40
N MET A 50 3.63 8.49 14.46
CA MET A 50 3.28 7.28 15.19
C MET A 50 1.77 7.07 15.18
N ASP A 51 1.36 5.91 14.72
CA ASP A 51 0.00 5.42 14.93
C ASP A 51 -0.07 4.81 16.33
N ASN A 52 -0.79 5.49 17.23
CA ASN A 52 -0.85 5.11 18.62
C ASN A 52 -1.67 3.83 18.86
N GLU A 53 -2.55 3.47 17.94
CA GLU A 53 -3.39 2.27 18.05
C GLU A 53 -2.64 1.01 17.60
N ASN A 54 -1.84 1.12 16.52
CA ASN A 54 -1.21 -0.03 15.88
C ASN A 54 0.31 -0.08 16.08
N GLY A 55 0.90 0.91 16.74
CA GLY A 55 2.32 0.98 17.01
C GLY A 55 3.18 1.20 15.75
N LEU A 56 2.58 1.64 14.64
CA LEU A 56 3.29 1.93 13.40
C LEU A 56 4.09 3.23 13.55
N ARG A 57 5.35 3.21 13.16
CA ARG A 57 6.24 4.38 13.19
C ARG A 57 6.78 4.66 11.79
N LEU A 58 6.45 5.83 11.25
CA LEU A 58 6.91 6.30 9.95
C LEU A 58 7.83 7.51 10.13
N LYS A 59 9.09 7.38 9.79
CA LYS A 59 10.01 8.51 9.69
C LYS A 59 9.74 9.25 8.38
N ALA A 60 9.74 10.57 8.41
CA ALA A 60 9.61 11.39 7.22
C ALA A 60 10.59 12.58 7.25
N GLY A 61 11.08 13.00 6.09
CA GLY A 61 11.97 14.15 5.95
C GLY A 61 11.24 15.50 5.97
N TYR A 62 9.94 15.50 5.74
CA TYR A 62 9.06 16.67 5.84
C TYR A 62 7.68 16.20 6.27
N ILE A 63 7.03 16.92 7.17
CA ILE A 63 5.67 16.65 7.61
C ILE A 63 4.89 17.95 7.69
N GLU A 64 3.67 17.95 7.18
CA GLU A 64 2.65 18.96 7.35
C GLU A 64 1.36 18.25 7.77
N TYR A 65 0.70 18.71 8.80
CA TYR A 65 -0.54 18.12 9.24
C TYR A 65 -1.49 19.13 9.88
N LYS A 66 -2.76 18.79 9.80
CA LYS A 66 -3.82 19.41 10.61
C LYS A 66 -4.57 18.28 11.28
N GLU A 67 -4.63 18.32 12.61
CA GLU A 67 -5.29 17.30 13.40
C GLU A 67 -6.73 17.09 12.96
N GLY A 68 -7.16 15.82 12.82
CA GLY A 68 -8.48 15.44 12.34
C GLY A 68 -8.79 15.77 10.88
N ALA A 69 -7.86 16.38 10.13
CA ALA A 69 -8.09 16.76 8.74
C ALA A 69 -7.17 16.02 7.76
N PHE A 70 -5.86 16.23 7.86
CA PHE A 70 -4.93 15.61 6.92
C PHE A 70 -3.51 15.44 7.47
N ILE A 71 -2.75 14.54 6.83
CA ILE A 71 -1.29 14.42 6.97
C ILE A 71 -0.69 14.44 5.58
N ARG A 72 0.31 15.28 5.34
CA ARG A 72 1.18 15.29 4.18
C ARG A 72 2.61 15.07 4.60
N ALA A 73 3.30 14.16 3.94
CA ALA A 73 4.68 13.88 4.27
C ALA A 73 5.51 13.56 3.03
N ARG A 74 6.83 13.71 3.15
CA ARG A 74 7.79 13.39 2.07
C ARG A 74 8.95 12.57 2.63
N ALA A 75 9.54 11.75 1.76
CA ALA A 75 10.64 10.86 2.08
C ALA A 75 10.32 9.97 3.30
N LEU A 76 9.26 9.15 3.15
CA LEU A 76 8.77 8.26 4.20
C LEU A 76 9.56 6.96 4.24
N GLU A 77 9.81 6.50 5.46
CA GLU A 77 10.41 5.20 5.75
C GLU A 77 9.77 4.59 6.99
N LEU A 78 9.32 3.34 6.88
CA LEU A 78 8.81 2.57 8.02
C LEU A 78 9.97 2.17 8.94
N LEU A 79 9.84 2.45 10.22
CA LEU A 79 10.78 2.02 11.24
C LEU A 79 10.38 0.63 11.76
N SER A 80 10.82 -0.41 11.07
CA SER A 80 10.55 -1.81 11.39
C SER A 80 11.80 -2.66 11.15
N ALA A 81 12.03 -3.66 12.00
CA ALA A 81 13.10 -4.65 11.80
C ALA A 81 12.72 -5.77 10.83
N LYS A 82 11.42 -5.93 10.53
CA LYS A 82 10.90 -7.07 9.74
C LYS A 82 10.43 -6.66 8.34
N GLU A 83 10.17 -5.38 8.14
CA GLU A 83 9.55 -4.87 6.94
C GLU A 83 10.24 -3.61 6.47
N THR A 84 10.32 -3.44 5.17
CA THR A 84 10.75 -2.19 4.55
C THR A 84 9.55 -1.59 3.84
N PHE A 85 9.20 -0.37 4.18
CA PHE A 85 8.29 0.46 3.39
C PHE A 85 8.96 1.82 3.22
N ARG A 86 9.03 2.28 1.99
CA ARG A 86 9.46 3.63 1.64
C ARG A 86 8.50 4.22 0.64
N ALA A 87 8.22 5.50 0.77
CA ALA A 87 7.45 6.24 -0.22
C ALA A 87 8.02 7.64 -0.40
N GLN A 88 7.92 8.17 -1.60
CA GLN A 88 8.39 9.52 -1.89
C GLN A 88 7.48 10.57 -1.23
N SER A 89 6.18 10.32 -1.22
CA SER A 89 5.19 11.22 -0.63
C SER A 89 3.99 10.45 -0.07
N LEU A 90 3.32 11.09 0.88
CA LEU A 90 2.03 10.73 1.43
C LEU A 90 1.13 11.96 1.43
N ASP A 91 -0.11 11.79 0.98
CA ASP A 91 -1.23 12.71 1.19
C ASP A 91 -2.38 11.88 1.77
N TYR A 92 -2.67 12.06 3.06
CA TYR A 92 -3.70 11.32 3.79
C TYR A 92 -4.83 12.24 4.22
N ASP A 93 -6.02 11.98 3.69
CA ASP A 93 -7.29 12.61 4.07
C ASP A 93 -7.90 11.78 5.20
N ILE A 94 -7.82 12.30 6.43
CA ILE A 94 -8.25 11.57 7.65
C ILE A 94 -9.75 11.30 7.64
N PRO A 95 -10.64 12.28 7.38
CA PRO A 95 -12.08 12.03 7.31
C PRO A 95 -12.51 11.00 6.27
N LYS A 96 -11.84 10.97 5.12
CA LYS A 96 -12.13 9.99 4.06
C LYS A 96 -11.45 8.65 4.28
N GLN A 97 -10.50 8.56 5.20
CA GLN A 97 -9.63 7.40 5.39
C GLN A 97 -8.96 6.97 4.07
N GLU A 98 -8.42 7.96 3.34
CA GLU A 98 -7.87 7.81 2.00
C GLU A 98 -6.42 8.31 1.95
N ALA A 99 -5.47 7.44 1.66
CA ALA A 99 -4.05 7.80 1.56
C ALA A 99 -3.53 7.60 0.14
N ARG A 100 -2.89 8.63 -0.41
CA ARG A 100 -2.18 8.61 -1.69
C ARG A 100 -0.68 8.62 -1.45
N PHE A 101 0.00 7.70 -2.10
CA PHE A 101 1.45 7.60 -2.04
C PHE A 101 2.05 7.84 -3.42
N GLY A 102 3.13 8.62 -3.47
CA GLY A 102 4.04 8.68 -4.62
C GLY A 102 5.13 7.62 -4.47
N ALA A 103 5.61 7.11 -5.59
CA ALA A 103 6.69 6.14 -5.73
C ALA A 103 7.01 5.32 -4.45
N LEU A 104 6.41 4.16 -4.34
CA LEU A 104 6.58 3.31 -3.17
C LEU A 104 7.38 2.04 -3.45
N VAL A 105 8.07 1.57 -2.42
CA VAL A 105 8.71 0.26 -2.37
C VAL A 105 8.34 -0.41 -1.05
N PHE A 106 7.97 -1.67 -1.14
CA PHE A 106 7.63 -2.50 0.00
C PHE A 106 8.37 -3.84 -0.06
N ALA A 107 8.90 -4.30 1.06
CA ALA A 107 9.45 -5.64 1.21
C ALA A 107 9.26 -6.17 2.64
N ASN A 108 9.03 -7.46 2.72
CA ASN A 108 9.03 -8.22 3.97
C ASN A 108 9.61 -9.61 3.75
N ALA A 109 9.50 -10.50 4.74
CA ALA A 109 10.02 -11.87 4.63
C ALA A 109 9.37 -12.67 3.49
N ASP A 110 8.12 -12.38 3.17
CA ASP A 110 7.30 -13.14 2.23
C ASP A 110 7.16 -12.44 0.86
N PHE A 111 7.27 -11.12 0.85
CA PHE A 111 7.18 -10.29 -0.35
C PHE A 111 8.48 -9.53 -0.55
N LYS A 112 9.18 -9.80 -1.65
CA LYS A 112 10.37 -9.03 -2.03
C LYS A 112 10.03 -8.09 -3.18
N GLY A 113 10.41 -6.83 -3.03
CA GLY A 113 10.46 -5.87 -4.12
C GLY A 113 9.13 -5.43 -4.71
N LEU A 114 8.03 -5.39 -3.93
CA LEU A 114 6.82 -4.76 -4.45
C LEU A 114 7.05 -3.26 -4.59
N SER A 115 6.81 -2.73 -5.79
CA SER A 115 6.97 -1.32 -6.09
C SER A 115 5.90 -0.81 -7.04
N ALA A 116 5.60 0.48 -6.99
CA ALA A 116 4.71 1.17 -7.91
C ALA A 116 5.05 2.66 -7.96
N GLU A 117 4.69 3.34 -9.05
CA GLU A 117 4.86 4.79 -9.18
C GLU A 117 3.86 5.55 -8.31
N ARG A 118 2.66 5.00 -8.13
CA ARG A 118 1.58 5.60 -7.32
C ARG A 118 0.79 4.51 -6.62
N ALA A 119 0.29 4.83 -5.43
CA ALA A 119 -0.66 4.00 -4.73
C ALA A 119 -1.77 4.82 -4.09
N LEU A 120 -2.93 4.18 -3.94
CA LEU A 120 -4.08 4.68 -3.21
C LEU A 120 -4.52 3.59 -2.24
N ALA A 121 -4.58 3.92 -0.96
CA ALA A 121 -5.16 3.06 0.07
C ALA A 121 -6.50 3.65 0.52
N LEU A 122 -7.54 2.83 0.49
CA LEU A 122 -8.91 3.14 0.89
C LEU A 122 -9.19 2.32 2.15
N PHE A 123 -8.84 2.87 3.31
CA PHE A 123 -8.85 2.11 4.56
C PHE A 123 -10.26 1.70 5.00
N ALA A 124 -11.28 2.51 4.71
CA ALA A 124 -12.67 2.17 5.02
C ALA A 124 -13.18 0.96 4.22
N GLU A 125 -12.57 0.71 3.06
CA GLU A 125 -12.99 -0.32 2.11
C GLU A 125 -12.03 -1.52 2.07
N ASP A 126 -10.90 -1.45 2.79
CA ASP A 126 -9.80 -2.43 2.75
C ASP A 126 -9.24 -2.63 1.33
N ILE A 127 -9.23 -1.59 0.49
CA ILE A 127 -8.77 -1.63 -0.89
C ILE A 127 -7.44 -0.90 -1.05
N VAL A 128 -6.53 -1.49 -1.82
CA VAL A 128 -5.30 -0.84 -2.27
C VAL A 128 -5.24 -0.88 -3.79
N VAL A 129 -4.96 0.27 -4.40
CA VAL A 129 -4.71 0.42 -5.84
C VAL A 129 -3.25 0.79 -6.04
N LEU A 130 -2.52 0.02 -6.82
CA LEU A 130 -1.17 0.32 -7.28
C LEU A 130 -1.21 0.62 -8.78
N LYS A 131 -0.51 1.67 -9.22
CA LYS A 131 -0.52 2.10 -10.63
C LYS A 131 0.84 2.63 -11.07
N GLY A 132 1.17 2.28 -12.30
CA GLY A 132 2.42 2.66 -12.97
C GLY A 132 3.60 1.79 -12.53
N LYS A 133 4.14 1.03 -13.48
CA LYS A 133 5.30 0.13 -13.30
C LYS A 133 5.21 -0.73 -12.04
N VAL A 134 4.02 -1.30 -11.80
CA VAL A 134 3.83 -2.21 -10.67
C VAL A 134 4.73 -3.42 -10.86
N ARG A 135 5.61 -3.71 -9.89
CA ARG A 135 6.54 -4.83 -9.91
C ARG A 135 6.55 -5.54 -8.58
N ALA A 136 6.73 -6.86 -8.61
CA ALA A 136 7.07 -7.67 -7.45
C ALA A 136 8.06 -8.75 -7.90
N ASP A 137 8.97 -9.14 -7.00
CA ASP A 137 10.02 -10.13 -7.32
C ASP A 137 9.58 -11.56 -7.01
N SER A 138 8.74 -11.75 -5.98
CA SER A 138 8.27 -13.08 -5.60
C SER A 138 6.83 -13.04 -5.07
N PRO A 139 5.84 -13.64 -5.80
CA PRO A 139 5.95 -14.10 -7.18
C PRO A 139 6.32 -12.94 -8.12
N ARG A 140 7.03 -13.25 -9.22
CA ARG A 140 7.39 -12.19 -10.18
C ARG A 140 6.13 -11.65 -10.84
N LEU A 141 5.90 -10.37 -10.68
CA LEU A 141 4.82 -9.62 -11.32
C LEU A 141 5.39 -8.35 -11.96
N GLU A 142 4.99 -8.09 -13.19
CA GLU A 142 5.12 -6.79 -13.84
C GLU A 142 3.74 -6.41 -14.37
N ALA A 143 3.22 -5.23 -14.02
CA ALA A 143 1.87 -4.85 -14.38
C ALA A 143 1.70 -3.33 -14.50
N GLU A 144 0.64 -2.89 -15.18
CA GLU A 144 0.27 -1.48 -15.26
C GLU A 144 -0.51 -1.05 -14.02
N THR A 145 -1.45 -1.90 -13.58
CA THR A 145 -2.32 -1.61 -12.43
C THR A 145 -2.61 -2.90 -11.67
N LEU A 146 -2.62 -2.80 -10.35
CA LEU A 146 -3.07 -3.85 -9.45
C LEU A 146 -4.06 -3.25 -8.46
N VAL A 147 -5.21 -3.89 -8.30
CA VAL A 147 -6.21 -3.56 -7.27
C VAL A 147 -6.33 -4.74 -6.34
N ALA A 148 -6.06 -4.55 -5.07
CA ALA A 148 -6.14 -5.59 -4.05
C ALA A 148 -7.27 -5.30 -3.06
N ASP A 149 -8.08 -6.31 -2.78
CA ASP A 149 -8.97 -6.35 -1.62
C ASP A 149 -8.28 -7.15 -0.52
N LEU A 150 -7.93 -6.45 0.52
CA LEU A 150 -7.15 -6.99 1.62
C LEU A 150 -8.00 -7.92 2.50
N LYS A 151 -9.27 -7.59 2.68
CA LYS A 151 -10.23 -8.37 3.47
C LYS A 151 -10.61 -9.67 2.76
N ALA A 152 -10.93 -9.60 1.47
CA ALA A 152 -11.26 -10.77 0.66
C ALA A 152 -10.01 -11.60 0.28
N ARG A 153 -8.79 -11.04 0.48
CA ARG A 153 -7.51 -11.67 0.13
C ARG A 153 -7.44 -12.02 -1.36
N GLU A 154 -7.78 -11.05 -2.18
CA GLU A 154 -7.77 -11.18 -3.64
C GLU A 154 -7.21 -9.92 -4.30
N ALA A 155 -6.75 -10.06 -5.54
CA ALA A 155 -6.31 -8.92 -6.33
C ALA A 155 -6.67 -9.10 -7.80
N LEU A 156 -6.85 -7.98 -8.48
CA LEU A 156 -7.09 -7.90 -9.91
C LEU A 156 -5.97 -7.08 -10.56
N VAL A 157 -5.24 -7.71 -11.45
CA VAL A 157 -4.26 -7.06 -12.32
C VAL A 157 -4.97 -6.62 -13.60
N LEU A 158 -4.74 -5.38 -14.01
CA LEU A 158 -5.39 -4.75 -15.15
C LEU A 158 -4.36 -4.18 -16.13
N GLY A 159 -4.65 -4.31 -17.42
CA GLY A 159 -3.75 -3.87 -18.49
C GLY A 159 -2.67 -4.89 -18.79
N ARG A 160 -1.56 -4.46 -19.39
CA ARG A 160 -0.45 -5.36 -19.70
C ARG A 160 0.17 -5.92 -18.42
N PHE A 161 0.47 -7.22 -18.42
CA PHE A 161 1.14 -7.87 -17.31
C PHE A 161 2.01 -9.05 -17.74
N ILE A 162 2.98 -9.37 -16.89
CA ILE A 162 3.73 -10.61 -16.84
C ILE A 162 3.64 -11.12 -15.41
N TYR A 163 3.17 -12.34 -15.23
CA TYR A 163 3.14 -13.04 -13.95
C TYR A 163 3.90 -14.35 -14.09
N GLN A 164 4.80 -14.62 -13.15
CA GLN A 164 5.59 -15.86 -13.15
C GLN A 164 5.65 -16.44 -11.74
N GLU A 165 5.28 -17.69 -11.63
CA GLU A 165 5.40 -18.50 -10.41
C GLU A 165 5.98 -19.87 -10.77
N GLY A 166 7.14 -20.20 -10.21
CA GLY A 166 7.89 -21.39 -10.58
C GLY A 166 8.20 -21.43 -12.08
N LYS A 167 7.72 -22.49 -12.77
CA LYS A 167 7.87 -22.66 -14.21
C LYS A 167 6.70 -22.08 -15.03
N ALA A 168 5.62 -21.68 -14.40
CA ALA A 168 4.44 -21.13 -15.06
C ALA A 168 4.61 -19.63 -15.34
N THR A 169 4.30 -19.20 -16.55
CA THR A 169 4.28 -17.79 -16.94
C THR A 169 2.95 -17.47 -17.61
N LEU A 170 2.26 -16.45 -17.06
CA LEU A 170 1.05 -15.87 -17.64
C LEU A 170 1.37 -14.47 -18.17
N ARG A 171 0.85 -14.15 -19.34
CA ARG A 171 1.06 -12.85 -19.98
C ARG A 171 -0.27 -12.31 -20.47
N GLY A 172 -0.54 -11.04 -20.21
CA GLY A 172 -1.64 -10.31 -20.79
C GLY A 172 -1.13 -9.14 -21.61
N GLN A 173 -1.72 -8.96 -22.79
CA GLN A 173 -1.39 -7.85 -23.69
C GLN A 173 -2.63 -7.01 -23.97
N GLY A 174 -2.45 -5.69 -23.93
CA GLY A 174 -3.52 -4.74 -24.19
C GLY A 174 -4.36 -4.34 -22.96
N PRO A 175 -5.20 -3.32 -23.12
CA PRO A 175 -5.90 -2.68 -21.97
C PRO A 175 -7.01 -3.56 -21.38
N SER A 176 -7.52 -4.54 -22.13
CA SER A 176 -8.55 -5.47 -21.65
C SER A 176 -7.98 -6.70 -20.93
N ALA A 177 -6.66 -6.87 -20.91
CA ALA A 177 -6.06 -8.02 -20.23
C ALA A 177 -6.34 -7.95 -18.72
N ARG A 178 -6.63 -9.12 -18.13
CA ARG A 178 -6.98 -9.28 -16.72
C ARG A 178 -6.27 -10.52 -16.16
N LEU A 179 -5.79 -10.39 -14.91
CA LEU A 179 -5.31 -11.52 -14.14
C LEU A 179 -5.91 -11.42 -12.74
N TYR A 180 -6.65 -12.43 -12.35
CA TYR A 180 -7.17 -12.57 -11.00
C TYR A 180 -6.18 -13.34 -10.15
N LEU A 181 -5.88 -12.81 -8.96
CA LEU A 181 -5.03 -13.43 -7.97
C LEU A 181 -5.84 -13.67 -6.70
N ARG A 182 -5.79 -14.88 -6.17
CA ARG A 182 -6.39 -15.23 -4.88
C ARG A 182 -5.33 -15.82 -3.96
N PHE A 183 -5.36 -15.40 -2.71
CA PHE A 183 -4.35 -15.77 -1.73
C PHE A 183 -4.96 -16.75 -0.71
N VAL A 184 -4.61 -18.02 -0.84
CA VAL A 184 -5.19 -19.10 -0.01
C VAL A 184 -4.05 -19.94 0.57
N GLY A 185 -4.03 -20.07 1.91
CA GLY A 185 -3.07 -20.97 2.58
C GLY A 185 -1.60 -20.64 2.29
N GLY A 186 -1.26 -19.35 2.13
CA GLY A 186 0.11 -18.92 1.84
C GLY A 186 0.55 -19.15 0.38
N LYS A 187 -0.37 -19.45 -0.51
CA LYS A 187 -0.13 -19.64 -1.95
C LYS A 187 -0.94 -18.64 -2.75
N VAL A 188 -0.40 -18.22 -3.88
CA VAL A 188 -1.11 -17.39 -4.85
C VAL A 188 -1.72 -18.31 -5.91
N GLN A 189 -3.03 -18.20 -6.10
CA GLN A 189 -3.73 -18.83 -7.20
C GLN A 189 -4.00 -17.78 -8.28
N ALA A 190 -3.43 -17.96 -9.45
CA ALA A 190 -3.56 -17.04 -10.57
C ALA A 190 -4.51 -17.60 -11.64
N SER A 191 -5.43 -16.77 -12.14
CA SER A 191 -6.41 -17.15 -13.17
C SER A 191 -6.68 -16.00 -14.12
N THR A 192 -6.75 -16.29 -15.42
CA THR A 192 -7.24 -15.35 -16.43
C THR A 192 -8.77 -15.34 -16.52
N LYS A 193 -9.44 -16.31 -15.89
CA LYS A 193 -10.90 -16.30 -15.72
C LYS A 193 -11.23 -15.46 -14.49
N LEU A 194 -11.98 -14.39 -14.71
CA LEU A 194 -12.39 -13.48 -13.65
C LEU A 194 -13.69 -13.97 -13.01
N PRO A 195 -13.73 -14.25 -11.70
CA PRO A 195 -14.96 -14.46 -10.97
C PRO A 195 -15.85 -13.22 -11.02
N GLN A 196 -17.17 -13.39 -11.01
CA GLN A 196 -18.12 -12.29 -11.10
C GLN A 196 -17.93 -11.29 -9.94
N GLU A 197 -17.67 -11.79 -8.74
CA GLU A 197 -17.47 -10.99 -7.53
C GLU A 197 -16.22 -10.10 -7.63
N ALA A 198 -15.16 -10.60 -8.27
CA ALA A 198 -13.91 -9.85 -8.43
C ALA A 198 -13.98 -8.73 -9.50
N SER A 199 -15.03 -8.73 -10.34
CA SER A 199 -15.21 -7.67 -11.35
C SER A 199 -15.39 -6.28 -10.74
N ARG A 200 -15.93 -6.18 -9.52
CA ARG A 200 -16.04 -4.93 -8.75
C ARG A 200 -14.69 -4.21 -8.56
N LEU A 201 -13.60 -4.96 -8.47
CA LEU A 201 -12.26 -4.39 -8.25
C LEU A 201 -11.82 -3.49 -9.40
N ALA A 202 -12.30 -3.76 -10.62
CA ALA A 202 -11.93 -2.94 -11.78
C ALA A 202 -12.36 -1.47 -11.63
N ALA A 203 -13.46 -1.19 -10.93
CA ALA A 203 -13.96 0.16 -10.71
C ALA A 203 -12.99 1.03 -9.89
N TYR A 204 -12.24 0.42 -8.98
CA TYR A 204 -11.28 1.14 -8.13
C TYR A 204 -10.06 1.65 -8.90
N ALA A 205 -9.70 1.03 -10.02
CA ALA A 205 -8.55 1.46 -10.83
C ALA A 205 -8.67 2.90 -11.34
N SER A 206 -9.89 3.40 -11.54
CA SER A 206 -10.15 4.77 -11.96
C SER A 206 -10.02 5.81 -10.85
N ARG A 207 -10.04 5.41 -9.57
CA ARG A 207 -9.87 6.30 -8.40
C ARG A 207 -8.43 6.80 -8.24
N LEU A 208 -7.47 6.12 -8.87
CA LEU A 208 -6.08 6.57 -8.97
C LEU A 208 -5.78 6.88 -10.45
N PRO A 209 -5.92 8.14 -10.89
CA PRO A 209 -5.71 8.57 -12.28
C PRO A 209 -4.26 8.45 -12.75
#